data_ed3c2f74c9b4f665a4cba75acb46b8ad
#
_entry.id   ed3c2f74c9b4f665a4cba75acb46b8ad
#
_cell.length_a   1.000
_cell.length_b   1.000
_cell.length_c   1.000
_cell.angle_alpha   90.00
_cell.angle_beta   90.00
_cell.angle_gamma   90.00
#
_symmetry.space_group_name_H-M   'P 1'
#
loop_
_entity.id
_entity.type
_entity.pdbx_description
1 polymer ?
#
loop_
_entity_poly.entity_id
_entity_poly.type
_entity_poly.pdbx_seq_one_letter_code
_entity_poly.pdbx_strand_id
1 'polypeptide(L)'
;YLTCPLRYYYERLCAIAPIDEVNEDDDPAAVGVLLHNVLRDFYAPAVGKTVRRDAQSGDPELPFLDEKALRALFRTALDASGLESSLPPESAAMLSVTGPERLGMFLRAQPEQTEVLSLEEEYDAEIRVGGRIRRLTGNLDRVDWREQEDPEGAIDEGAVILDYKTGRIKALRPDIWADDAFWDALDPEKAAEAASEPDPEHDFLPIM
;
A
#
# COMPACT_ATOMS: atom_id res chain seq x y z
N TYR A 1 10.58 -6.06 -10.18
CA TYR A 1 10.79 -6.68 -11.50
C TYR A 1 10.63 -5.68 -12.63
N LEU A 2 9.51 -4.95 -12.69
CA LEU A 2 9.17 -4.03 -13.79
C LEU A 2 10.14 -2.84 -13.98
N THR A 3 10.77 -2.38 -12.90
CA THR A 3 11.71 -1.26 -12.96
C THR A 3 13.16 -1.71 -13.16
N CYS A 4 13.54 -2.85 -12.60
CA CYS A 4 14.87 -3.40 -12.72
C CYS A 4 14.88 -4.91 -12.38
N PRO A 5 14.99 -5.79 -13.39
CA PRO A 5 15.04 -7.23 -13.16
C PRO A 5 16.21 -7.69 -12.28
N LEU A 6 17.38 -7.03 -12.39
CA LEU A 6 18.54 -7.33 -11.57
C LEU A 6 18.30 -6.98 -10.09
N ARG A 7 17.67 -5.84 -9.82
CA ARG A 7 17.32 -5.45 -8.46
C ARG A 7 16.37 -6.47 -7.84
N TYR A 8 15.32 -6.88 -8.58
CA TYR A 8 14.40 -7.93 -8.16
C TYR A 8 15.12 -9.25 -7.87
N TYR A 9 16.05 -9.65 -8.75
CA TYR A 9 16.85 -10.88 -8.57
C TYR A 9 17.65 -10.84 -7.28
N TYR A 10 18.40 -9.76 -7.03
CA TYR A 10 19.22 -9.65 -5.83
C TYR A 10 18.40 -9.52 -4.56
N GLU A 11 17.41 -8.62 -4.54
CA GLU A 11 16.61 -8.36 -3.32
C GLU A 11 15.66 -9.52 -2.98
N ARG A 12 15.01 -10.13 -3.98
CA ARG A 12 13.94 -11.09 -3.74
C ARG A 12 14.35 -12.56 -3.87
N LEU A 13 15.24 -12.89 -4.80
CA LEU A 13 15.66 -14.27 -5.02
C LEU A 13 16.95 -14.60 -4.28
N CYS A 14 17.89 -13.65 -4.16
CA CYS A 14 19.14 -13.83 -3.44
C CYS A 14 19.08 -13.32 -2.00
N ALA A 15 18.01 -12.66 -1.58
CA ALA A 15 17.85 -12.01 -0.27
C ALA A 15 19.03 -11.06 0.08
N ILE A 16 19.63 -10.43 -0.93
CA ILE A 16 20.68 -9.44 -0.76
C ILE A 16 20.00 -8.07 -0.75
N ALA A 17 19.77 -7.53 0.44
CA ALA A 17 19.30 -6.17 0.60
C ALA A 17 20.46 -5.17 0.49
N PRO A 18 20.25 -3.95 -0.05
CA PRO A 18 21.21 -2.88 0.12
C PRO A 18 21.51 -2.68 1.61
N ILE A 19 22.73 -2.35 1.94
CA ILE A 19 23.05 -1.89 3.31
C ILE A 19 22.26 -0.59 3.48
N ASP A 20 21.36 -0.56 4.47
CA ASP A 20 20.70 0.69 4.84
C ASP A 20 21.80 1.69 5.25
N GLU A 21 21.98 2.72 4.41
CA GLU A 21 22.76 3.87 4.84
C GLU A 21 22.05 4.42 6.07
N VAL A 22 22.77 4.48 7.19
CA VAL A 22 22.27 5.12 8.40
C VAL A 22 22.06 6.60 8.05
N ASN A 23 20.86 6.93 7.57
CA ASN A 23 20.46 8.31 7.42
C ASN A 23 20.26 8.84 8.83
N GLU A 24 21.13 9.77 9.22
CA GLU A 24 21.00 10.54 10.46
C GLU A 24 19.74 11.45 10.44
N ASP A 25 19.09 11.57 9.27
CA ASP A 25 17.87 12.34 9.06
C ASP A 25 16.67 11.40 9.03
N ASP A 26 15.67 11.66 9.90
CA ASP A 26 14.31 11.09 9.96
C ASP A 26 14.19 9.62 9.50
N ASP A 27 13.70 8.73 10.33
CA ASP A 27 13.33 7.37 9.94
C ASP A 27 11.86 7.30 9.44
N PRO A 28 11.60 7.58 8.13
CA PRO A 28 10.25 7.55 7.59
C PRO A 28 9.62 6.15 7.66
N ALA A 29 10.45 5.11 7.70
CA ALA A 29 9.99 3.73 7.80
C ALA A 29 9.43 3.44 9.20
N ALA A 30 10.12 3.88 10.25
CA ALA A 30 9.65 3.72 11.62
C ALA A 30 8.34 4.49 11.89
N VAL A 31 8.21 5.70 11.34
CA VAL A 31 6.94 6.46 11.38
C VAL A 31 5.84 5.72 10.61
N GLY A 32 6.16 5.12 9.46
CA GLY A 32 5.23 4.29 8.69
C GLY A 32 4.73 3.11 9.53
N VAL A 33 5.63 2.34 10.13
CA VAL A 33 5.29 1.19 10.98
C VAL A 33 4.41 1.60 12.17
N LEU A 34 4.72 2.74 12.82
CA LEU A 34 3.90 3.28 13.91
C LEU A 34 2.46 3.51 13.43
N LEU A 35 2.27 4.18 12.30
CA LEU A 35 0.94 4.51 11.79
C LEU A 35 0.15 3.28 11.36
N HIS A 36 0.80 2.30 10.70
CA HIS A 36 0.18 1.01 10.37
C HIS A 36 -0.29 0.28 11.63
N ASN A 37 0.55 0.17 12.66
CA ASN A 37 0.19 -0.45 13.93
C ASN A 37 -1.00 0.26 14.60
N VAL A 38 -0.99 1.59 14.63
CA VAL A 38 -2.09 2.39 15.21
C VAL A 38 -3.41 2.14 14.47
N LEU A 39 -3.37 2.13 13.15
CA LEU A 39 -4.58 1.90 12.34
C LEU A 39 -5.06 0.45 12.49
N ARG A 40 -4.16 -0.54 12.45
CA ARG A 40 -4.50 -1.94 12.71
C ARG A 40 -5.20 -2.10 14.07
N ASP A 41 -4.60 -1.57 15.13
CA ASP A 41 -5.12 -1.71 16.49
C ASP A 41 -6.45 -0.96 16.69
N PHE A 42 -6.61 0.18 15.99
CA PHE A 42 -7.84 0.95 15.99
C PHE A 42 -9.01 0.22 15.31
N TYR A 43 -8.74 -0.40 14.15
CA TYR A 43 -9.77 -1.12 13.40
C TYR A 43 -9.96 -2.58 13.86
N ALA A 44 -9.06 -3.15 14.66
CA ALA A 44 -9.16 -4.54 15.11
C ALA A 44 -10.53 -4.91 15.75
N PRO A 45 -11.15 -4.06 16.60
CA PRO A 45 -12.48 -4.37 17.13
C PRO A 45 -13.62 -4.33 16.10
N ALA A 46 -13.36 -3.75 14.91
CA ALA A 46 -14.32 -3.58 13.82
C ALA A 46 -14.28 -4.70 12.79
N VAL A 47 -13.30 -5.60 12.83
CA VAL A 47 -13.19 -6.73 11.88
C VAL A 47 -14.43 -7.60 11.92
N GLY A 48 -14.98 -7.91 10.77
CA GLY A 48 -16.24 -8.67 10.59
C GLY A 48 -17.50 -7.89 10.98
N LYS A 49 -17.42 -6.55 11.07
CA LYS A 49 -18.55 -5.71 11.45
C LYS A 49 -18.68 -4.52 10.50
N THR A 50 -19.93 -4.14 10.25
CA THR A 50 -20.23 -2.84 9.66
C THR A 50 -20.12 -1.76 10.72
N VAL A 51 -19.37 -0.72 10.43
CA VAL A 51 -19.14 0.43 11.33
C VAL A 51 -19.44 1.73 10.61
N ARG A 52 -19.83 2.74 11.38
CA ARG A 52 -20.01 4.11 10.90
C ARG A 52 -18.73 4.90 11.05
N ARG A 53 -18.53 5.86 10.16
CA ARG A 53 -17.39 6.79 10.23
C ARG A 53 -17.36 7.61 11.53
N ASP A 54 -18.52 8.07 11.98
CA ASP A 54 -18.68 8.89 13.18
C ASP A 54 -20.09 8.72 13.77
N ALA A 55 -20.35 9.36 14.90
CA ALA A 55 -21.61 9.26 15.60
C ALA A 55 -22.82 9.88 14.86
N GLN A 56 -22.57 10.74 13.86
CA GLN A 56 -23.59 11.45 13.10
C GLN A 56 -23.87 10.83 11.73
N SER A 57 -22.98 9.95 11.24
CA SER A 57 -23.11 9.30 9.92
C SER A 57 -23.81 7.94 10.02
N GLY A 58 -24.45 7.54 8.94
CA GLY A 58 -24.99 6.20 8.74
C GLY A 58 -26.10 5.79 9.72
N ASP A 59 -26.33 4.49 9.85
CA ASP A 59 -27.37 3.90 10.71
C ASP A 59 -27.00 4.02 12.19
N PRO A 60 -27.84 4.69 13.04
CA PRO A 60 -27.58 4.90 14.47
C PRO A 60 -27.39 3.61 15.29
N GLU A 61 -27.92 2.48 14.83
CA GLU A 61 -27.80 1.18 15.51
C GLU A 61 -26.41 0.55 15.35
N LEU A 62 -25.63 1.00 14.37
CA LEU A 62 -24.29 0.49 14.13
C LEU A 62 -23.24 1.18 15.04
N PRO A 63 -22.18 0.47 15.45
CA PRO A 63 -21.04 1.07 16.13
C PRO A 63 -20.35 2.10 15.24
N PHE A 64 -19.79 3.13 15.84
CA PHE A 64 -19.06 4.16 15.12
C PHE A 64 -17.58 4.21 15.52
N LEU A 65 -16.76 4.74 14.60
CA LEU A 65 -15.34 4.96 14.80
C LEU A 65 -15.11 6.27 15.57
N ASP A 66 -14.49 6.19 16.75
CA ASP A 66 -14.26 7.37 17.59
C ASP A 66 -12.91 8.02 17.28
N GLU A 67 -12.92 9.20 16.66
CA GLU A 67 -11.72 9.99 16.36
C GLU A 67 -10.90 10.29 17.64
N LYS A 68 -11.54 10.49 18.78
CA LYS A 68 -10.82 10.75 20.03
C LYS A 68 -10.06 9.52 20.50
N ALA A 69 -10.65 8.34 20.35
CA ALA A 69 -9.99 7.08 20.65
C ALA A 69 -8.79 6.84 19.71
N LEU A 70 -8.93 7.12 18.42
CA LEU A 70 -7.82 7.02 17.46
C LEU A 70 -6.65 7.94 17.82
N ARG A 71 -6.94 9.21 18.16
CA ARG A 71 -5.93 10.17 18.58
C ARG A 71 -5.24 9.79 19.91
N ALA A 72 -5.99 9.21 20.84
CA ALA A 72 -5.43 8.73 22.10
C ALA A 72 -4.53 7.50 21.87
N LEU A 73 -4.97 6.58 21.03
CA LEU A 73 -4.19 5.39 20.65
C LEU A 73 -2.87 5.78 20.00
N PHE A 74 -2.90 6.74 19.06
CA PHE A 74 -1.69 7.25 18.43
C PHE A 74 -0.69 7.81 19.46
N ARG A 75 -1.14 8.62 20.41
CA ARG A 75 -0.26 9.19 21.45
C ARG A 75 0.38 8.09 22.29
N THR A 76 -0.44 7.13 22.74
CA THR A 76 0.07 5.98 23.52
C THR A 76 1.09 5.17 22.74
N ALA A 77 0.83 4.92 21.46
CA ALA A 77 1.74 4.18 20.60
C ALA A 77 3.04 4.96 20.31
N LEU A 78 2.96 6.28 20.11
CA LEU A 78 4.12 7.15 19.92
C LEU A 78 5.02 7.15 21.18
N ASP A 79 4.43 7.35 22.36
CA ASP A 79 5.15 7.29 23.66
C ASP A 79 5.85 5.94 23.84
N ALA A 80 5.14 4.83 23.52
CA ALA A 80 5.67 3.49 23.69
C ALA A 80 6.74 3.10 22.67
N SER A 81 6.73 3.71 21.48
CA SER A 81 7.67 3.40 20.41
C SER A 81 9.10 3.90 20.66
N GLY A 82 9.26 4.91 21.51
CA GLY A 82 10.52 5.60 21.71
C GLY A 82 10.97 6.47 20.53
N LEU A 83 10.14 6.62 19.49
CA LEU A 83 10.46 7.41 18.30
C LEU A 83 10.75 8.87 18.60
N GLU A 84 10.09 9.45 19.61
CA GLU A 84 10.36 10.85 20.02
C GLU A 84 11.80 11.06 20.49
N SER A 85 12.46 9.99 20.98
CA SER A 85 13.85 10.07 21.42
C SER A 85 14.85 9.75 20.31
N SER A 86 14.42 9.08 19.24
CA SER A 86 15.27 8.69 18.10
C SER A 86 15.20 9.68 16.93
N LEU A 87 14.11 10.44 16.83
CA LEU A 87 13.94 11.47 15.81
C LEU A 87 14.61 12.79 16.21
N PRO A 88 15.03 13.62 15.23
CA PRO A 88 15.38 15.01 15.50
C PRO A 88 14.24 15.73 16.26
N PRO A 89 14.55 16.61 17.23
CA PRO A 89 13.52 17.25 18.06
C PRO A 89 12.40 17.97 17.27
N GLU A 90 12.75 18.52 16.13
CA GLU A 90 11.81 19.21 15.24
C GLU A 90 10.85 18.21 14.58
N SER A 91 11.34 17.09 14.13
CA SER A 91 10.56 16.01 13.51
C SER A 91 9.66 15.33 14.54
N ALA A 92 10.17 15.07 15.74
CA ALA A 92 9.40 14.52 16.84
C ALA A 92 8.25 15.47 17.24
N ALA A 93 8.53 16.76 17.41
CA ALA A 93 7.52 17.77 17.71
C ALA A 93 6.49 17.89 16.55
N MET A 94 6.92 17.84 15.31
CA MET A 94 6.03 17.86 14.15
C MET A 94 5.13 16.62 14.12
N LEU A 95 5.69 15.42 14.34
CA LEU A 95 4.94 14.16 14.35
C LEU A 95 3.88 14.12 15.44
N SER A 96 4.20 14.59 16.65
CA SER A 96 3.27 14.62 17.79
C SER A 96 2.06 15.52 17.55
N VAL A 97 2.21 16.57 16.74
CA VAL A 97 1.11 17.51 16.37
C VAL A 97 0.40 17.05 15.10
N THR A 98 1.13 16.76 14.04
CA THR A 98 0.52 16.49 12.72
C THR A 98 -0.01 15.05 12.60
N GLY A 99 0.55 14.10 13.33
CA GLY A 99 0.11 12.70 13.29
C GLY A 99 -1.36 12.54 13.65
N PRO A 100 -1.82 13.00 14.84
CA PRO A 100 -3.23 12.94 15.22
C PRO A 100 -4.15 13.70 14.26
N GLU A 101 -3.69 14.83 13.71
CA GLU A 101 -4.50 15.61 12.75
C GLU A 101 -4.68 14.85 11.42
N ARG A 102 -3.62 14.26 10.89
CA ARG A 102 -3.67 13.45 9.66
C ARG A 102 -4.56 12.23 9.84
N LEU A 103 -4.46 11.53 10.98
CA LEU A 103 -5.35 10.41 11.29
C LEU A 103 -6.81 10.84 11.39
N GLY A 104 -7.09 11.99 11.99
CA GLY A 104 -8.44 12.56 12.01
C GLY A 104 -8.95 12.91 10.60
N MET A 105 -8.11 13.50 9.76
CA MET A 105 -8.46 13.76 8.35
C MET A 105 -8.72 12.46 7.58
N PHE A 106 -7.88 11.47 7.77
CA PHE A 106 -8.06 10.14 7.18
C PHE A 106 -9.41 9.53 7.59
N LEU A 107 -9.76 9.56 8.88
CA LEU A 107 -11.02 9.01 9.35
C LEU A 107 -12.23 9.75 8.77
N ARG A 108 -12.17 11.08 8.71
CA ARG A 108 -13.24 11.89 8.10
C ARG A 108 -13.42 11.68 6.60
N ALA A 109 -12.37 11.24 5.90
CA ALA A 109 -12.42 10.93 4.47
C ALA A 109 -12.98 9.52 4.19
N GLN A 110 -13.23 8.69 5.22
CA GLN A 110 -13.84 7.38 5.03
C GLN A 110 -15.32 7.51 4.64
N PRO A 111 -15.91 6.50 3.94
CA PRO A 111 -17.33 6.47 3.66
C PRO A 111 -18.14 6.48 4.96
N GLU A 112 -19.44 6.82 4.86
CA GLU A 112 -20.32 6.90 6.04
C GLU A 112 -20.46 5.57 6.75
N GLN A 113 -20.46 4.48 5.99
CA GLN A 113 -20.49 3.11 6.50
C GLN A 113 -19.48 2.27 5.73
N THR A 114 -18.90 1.30 6.41
CA THR A 114 -18.00 0.29 5.81
C THR A 114 -18.02 -0.97 6.65
N GLU A 115 -17.91 -2.13 6.02
CA GLU A 115 -17.63 -3.38 6.70
C GLU A 115 -16.13 -3.67 6.59
N VAL A 116 -15.46 -3.80 7.73
CA VAL A 116 -14.03 -4.14 7.77
C VAL A 116 -13.89 -5.66 7.69
N LEU A 117 -13.37 -6.17 6.58
CA LEU A 117 -13.22 -7.60 6.35
C LEU A 117 -11.96 -8.16 7.01
N SER A 118 -10.82 -7.54 6.76
CA SER A 118 -9.53 -8.00 7.30
C SER A 118 -8.54 -6.86 7.48
N LEU A 119 -7.49 -7.12 8.30
CA LEU A 119 -6.40 -6.21 8.61
C LEU A 119 -5.09 -6.98 8.59
N GLU A 120 -4.04 -6.40 7.94
CA GLU A 120 -2.68 -6.94 7.90
C GLU A 120 -2.65 -8.46 7.58
N GLU A 121 -3.46 -8.85 6.62
CA GLU A 121 -3.62 -10.26 6.26
C GLU A 121 -2.81 -10.58 5.00
N GLU A 122 -2.14 -11.74 5.03
CA GLU A 122 -1.44 -12.28 3.87
C GLU A 122 -2.45 -12.94 2.93
N TYR A 123 -2.50 -12.45 1.70
CA TYR A 123 -3.33 -12.98 0.64
C TYR A 123 -2.49 -13.72 -0.39
N ASP A 124 -3.10 -14.76 -0.92
CA ASP A 124 -2.52 -15.62 -1.92
C ASP A 124 -3.54 -15.86 -3.03
N ALA A 125 -3.18 -15.53 -4.24
CA ALA A 125 -4.05 -15.66 -5.39
C ALA A 125 -3.33 -16.27 -6.58
N GLU A 126 -4.03 -17.08 -7.35
CA GLU A 126 -3.56 -17.58 -8.63
C GLU A 126 -4.15 -16.73 -9.75
N ILE A 127 -3.29 -16.17 -10.57
CA ILE A 127 -3.68 -15.45 -11.79
C ILE A 127 -3.14 -16.19 -13.02
N ARG A 128 -3.86 -16.05 -14.12
CA ARG A 128 -3.42 -16.60 -15.41
C ARG A 128 -2.88 -15.48 -16.28
N VAL A 129 -1.57 -15.56 -16.58
CA VAL A 129 -0.88 -14.59 -17.44
C VAL A 129 -0.19 -15.37 -18.56
N GLY A 130 -0.45 -15.03 -19.82
CA GLY A 130 0.13 -15.70 -20.98
C GLY A 130 -0.14 -17.22 -20.98
N GLY A 131 -1.33 -17.68 -20.61
CA GLY A 131 -1.69 -19.09 -20.51
C GLY A 131 -1.09 -19.87 -19.33
N ARG A 132 -0.23 -19.23 -18.52
CA ARG A 132 0.42 -19.86 -17.34
C ARG A 132 -0.21 -19.36 -16.05
N ILE A 133 -0.33 -20.27 -15.07
CA ILE A 133 -0.76 -19.91 -13.72
C ILE A 133 0.44 -19.31 -12.97
N ARG A 134 0.21 -18.12 -12.40
CA ARG A 134 1.16 -17.41 -11.54
C ARG A 134 0.52 -17.24 -10.17
N ARG A 135 1.29 -17.48 -9.13
CA ARG A 135 0.90 -17.25 -7.75
C ARG A 135 1.34 -15.85 -7.35
N LEU A 136 0.39 -15.04 -6.88
CA LEU A 136 0.63 -13.75 -6.27
C LEU A 136 0.46 -13.90 -4.77
N THR A 137 1.44 -13.43 -4.02
CA THR A 137 1.35 -13.31 -2.56
C THR A 137 1.59 -11.86 -2.17
N GLY A 138 0.85 -11.39 -1.18
CA GLY A 138 1.02 -10.03 -0.67
C GLY A 138 0.32 -9.83 0.65
N ASN A 139 0.82 -8.91 1.45
CA ASN A 139 0.16 -8.47 2.66
C ASN A 139 -0.69 -7.24 2.34
N LEU A 140 -1.96 -7.26 2.75
CA LEU A 140 -2.90 -6.16 2.56
C LEU A 140 -3.15 -5.48 3.90
N ASP A 141 -2.93 -4.16 3.96
CA ASP A 141 -3.07 -3.40 5.21
C ASP A 141 -4.51 -3.46 5.73
N ARG A 142 -5.49 -3.29 4.85
CA ARG A 142 -6.92 -3.41 5.19
C ARG A 142 -7.75 -3.75 3.95
N VAL A 143 -8.75 -4.59 4.15
CA VAL A 143 -9.79 -4.90 3.16
C VAL A 143 -11.15 -4.54 3.74
N ASP A 144 -11.91 -3.74 3.02
CA ASP A 144 -13.27 -3.34 3.36
C ASP A 144 -14.26 -3.87 2.33
N TRP A 145 -15.49 -4.10 2.76
CA TRP A 145 -16.66 -4.20 1.87
C TRP A 145 -17.44 -2.90 1.95
N ARG A 146 -17.70 -2.29 0.81
CA ARG A 146 -18.42 -1.01 0.74
C ARG A 146 -19.08 -0.80 -0.61
N GLU A 147 -20.10 0.07 -0.59
CA GLU A 147 -20.68 0.61 -1.81
C GLU A 147 -19.67 1.53 -2.53
N GLN A 148 -19.60 1.40 -3.83
CA GLN A 148 -18.80 2.25 -4.71
C GLN A 148 -19.69 2.78 -5.83
N GLU A 149 -19.57 4.04 -6.13
CA GLU A 149 -20.18 4.65 -7.32
C GLU A 149 -19.19 4.55 -8.47
N ASP A 150 -19.61 3.90 -9.56
CA ASP A 150 -18.80 3.84 -10.76
C ASP A 150 -18.80 5.19 -11.52
N PRO A 151 -17.92 5.40 -12.51
CA PRO A 151 -17.88 6.63 -13.29
C PRO A 151 -19.18 6.95 -14.07
N GLU A 152 -20.07 6.00 -14.20
CA GLU A 152 -21.36 6.12 -14.88
C GLU A 152 -22.52 6.39 -13.89
N GLY A 153 -22.21 6.42 -12.57
CA GLY A 153 -23.14 6.72 -11.50
C GLY A 153 -23.95 5.50 -11.02
N ALA A 154 -23.58 4.28 -11.44
CA ALA A 154 -24.14 3.07 -10.88
C ALA A 154 -23.47 2.76 -9.53
N ILE A 155 -24.28 2.33 -8.55
CA ILE A 155 -23.79 1.90 -7.24
C ILE A 155 -23.53 0.40 -7.33
N ASP A 156 -22.28 0.01 -7.07
CA ASP A 156 -21.87 -1.39 -6.96
C ASP A 156 -21.25 -1.62 -5.57
N GLU A 157 -21.40 -2.83 -5.07
CA GLU A 157 -20.81 -3.25 -3.81
C GLU A 157 -19.58 -4.11 -4.09
N GLY A 158 -18.49 -3.85 -3.39
CA GLY A 158 -17.28 -4.60 -3.61
C GLY A 158 -16.24 -4.50 -2.52
N ALA A 159 -15.28 -5.41 -2.60
CA ALA A 159 -14.09 -5.36 -1.75
C ALA A 159 -13.16 -4.23 -2.20
N VAL A 160 -12.76 -3.39 -1.26
CA VAL A 160 -11.80 -2.30 -1.46
C VAL A 160 -10.54 -2.59 -0.66
N ILE A 161 -9.43 -2.66 -1.35
CA ILE A 161 -8.11 -2.81 -0.74
C ILE A 161 -7.56 -1.42 -0.40
N LEU A 162 -7.20 -1.23 0.85
CA LEU A 162 -6.54 -0.02 1.32
C LEU A 162 -5.09 -0.36 1.68
N ASP A 163 -4.18 0.45 1.16
CA ASP A 163 -2.75 0.40 1.46
C ASP A 163 -2.34 1.77 2.02
N TYR A 164 -1.81 1.78 3.25
CA TYR A 164 -1.48 3.01 3.95
C TYR A 164 -0.09 3.52 3.54
N LYS A 165 -0.03 4.73 3.01
CA LYS A 165 1.23 5.35 2.60
C LYS A 165 1.47 6.66 3.34
N THR A 166 2.57 6.72 4.06
CA THR A 166 3.03 7.91 4.79
C THR A 166 3.86 8.85 3.94
N GLY A 167 4.47 8.31 2.88
CA GLY A 167 5.31 9.05 1.95
C GLY A 167 4.55 9.65 0.77
N ARG A 168 5.30 10.20 -0.17
CA ARG A 168 4.75 10.75 -1.41
C ARG A 168 4.20 9.64 -2.30
N ILE A 169 2.90 9.64 -2.52
CA ILE A 169 2.27 8.72 -3.46
C ILE A 169 2.64 9.17 -4.87
N LYS A 170 3.31 8.29 -5.62
CA LYS A 170 3.45 8.47 -7.06
C LYS A 170 2.10 8.13 -7.69
N ALA A 171 1.59 9.03 -8.51
CA ALA A 171 0.36 8.74 -9.25
C ALA A 171 0.54 7.41 -10.00
N LEU A 172 -0.45 6.53 -9.84
CA LEU A 172 -0.55 5.35 -10.69
C LEU A 172 -0.62 5.83 -12.15
N ARG A 173 0.08 5.14 -13.01
CA ARG A 173 0.03 5.39 -14.45
C ARG A 173 -0.95 4.38 -15.07
N PRO A 174 -2.26 4.72 -15.12
CA PRO A 174 -3.28 3.80 -15.64
C PRO A 174 -3.02 3.44 -17.11
N ASP A 175 -2.33 4.30 -17.85
CA ASP A 175 -1.86 4.07 -19.21
C ASP A 175 -0.97 2.81 -19.34
N ILE A 176 -0.18 2.48 -18.32
CA ILE A 176 0.65 1.27 -18.32
C ILE A 176 -0.21 0.00 -18.31
N TRP A 177 -1.31 0.01 -17.56
CA TRP A 177 -2.21 -1.15 -17.46
C TRP A 177 -3.11 -1.32 -18.68
N ALA A 178 -3.33 -0.24 -19.43
CA ALA A 178 -4.09 -0.23 -20.67
C ALA A 178 -3.20 -0.49 -21.91
N ASP A 179 -1.88 -0.59 -21.75
CA ASP A 179 -0.93 -0.80 -22.82
C ASP A 179 -0.76 -2.30 -23.10
N ASP A 180 -1.26 -2.75 -24.24
CA ASP A 180 -1.11 -4.15 -24.68
C ASP A 180 0.36 -4.55 -24.81
N ALA A 181 1.26 -3.63 -25.16
CA ALA A 181 2.69 -3.87 -25.23
C ALA A 181 3.30 -4.20 -23.87
N PHE A 182 2.76 -3.63 -22.79
CA PHE A 182 3.16 -3.98 -21.42
C PHE A 182 2.81 -5.44 -21.10
N TRP A 183 1.60 -5.89 -21.44
CA TRP A 183 1.16 -7.26 -21.21
C TRP A 183 1.88 -8.26 -22.11
N ASP A 184 2.15 -7.86 -23.37
CA ASP A 184 2.92 -8.65 -24.33
C ASP A 184 4.37 -8.88 -23.85
N ALA A 185 5.00 -7.86 -23.24
CA ALA A 185 6.34 -7.99 -22.67
C ALA A 185 6.40 -8.92 -21.44
N LEU A 186 5.27 -9.14 -20.76
CA LEU A 186 5.15 -10.11 -19.66
C LEU A 186 4.81 -11.52 -20.14
N ASP A 187 4.44 -11.68 -21.41
CA ASP A 187 4.21 -12.98 -22.04
C ASP A 187 5.57 -13.64 -22.35
N PRO A 188 5.90 -14.76 -21.69
CA PRO A 188 7.20 -15.40 -21.89
C PRO A 188 7.41 -15.99 -23.28
N GLU A 189 6.35 -16.28 -24.03
CA GLU A 189 6.46 -16.75 -25.41
C GLU A 189 6.84 -15.60 -26.34
N LYS A 190 6.18 -14.44 -26.20
CA LYS A 190 6.49 -13.22 -26.95
C LYS A 190 7.84 -12.63 -26.53
N ALA A 191 8.19 -12.66 -25.23
CA ALA A 191 9.49 -12.22 -24.77
C ALA A 191 10.64 -13.09 -25.30
N ALA A 192 10.43 -14.40 -25.44
CA ALA A 192 11.41 -15.30 -26.05
C ALA A 192 11.55 -15.10 -27.55
N GLU A 193 10.46 -14.76 -28.24
CA GLU A 193 10.45 -14.45 -29.68
C GLU A 193 11.19 -13.14 -29.94
N ALA A 194 10.92 -12.09 -29.18
CA ALA A 194 11.62 -10.81 -29.24
C ALA A 194 13.13 -10.92 -28.93
N ALA A 195 13.51 -11.82 -28.00
CA ALA A 195 14.91 -12.08 -27.67
C ALA A 195 15.64 -12.92 -28.76
N SER A 196 14.91 -13.58 -29.65
CA SER A 196 15.46 -14.40 -30.74
C SER A 196 15.67 -13.61 -32.03
N GLU A 197 15.09 -12.41 -32.16
CA GLU A 197 15.38 -11.53 -33.27
C GLU A 197 16.81 -10.96 -33.14
N PRO A 198 17.67 -11.10 -34.16
CA PRO A 198 19.01 -10.53 -34.11
C PRO A 198 18.90 -9.00 -34.06
N ASP A 199 19.54 -8.38 -33.08
CA ASP A 199 19.64 -6.92 -32.94
C ASP A 199 20.26 -6.33 -34.21
N PRO A 200 19.53 -5.55 -35.01
CA PRO A 200 20.04 -5.02 -36.28
C PRO A 200 21.11 -3.93 -36.14
N GLU A 201 21.46 -3.50 -34.92
CA GLU A 201 22.41 -2.41 -34.67
C GLU A 201 23.79 -2.85 -34.13
N HIS A 202 24.04 -4.15 -33.97
CA HIS A 202 25.37 -4.63 -33.59
C HIS A 202 26.17 -5.15 -34.79
N ASP A 203 26.33 -4.33 -35.81
CA ASP A 203 27.45 -4.47 -36.73
C ASP A 203 28.74 -4.01 -36.05
N PHE A 204 29.45 -4.94 -35.47
CA PHE A 204 30.83 -4.74 -35.02
C PHE A 204 31.68 -4.32 -36.22
N LEU A 205 32.03 -3.05 -36.30
CA LEU A 205 33.13 -2.62 -37.16
C LEU A 205 34.42 -3.26 -36.67
N PRO A 206 35.13 -4.01 -37.50
CA PRO A 206 36.42 -4.56 -37.13
C PRO A 206 37.44 -3.40 -36.95
N ILE A 207 38.01 -3.35 -35.77
CA ILE A 207 39.17 -2.46 -35.50
C ILE A 207 40.34 -3.06 -36.28
N MET A 208 40.80 -2.34 -37.32
CA MET A 208 42.12 -2.53 -37.90
C MET A 208 43.19 -1.80 -37.09
#